data_0d20618df283036a3f25ba4a2ee2df3e
#
_entry.id   0d20618df283036a3f25ba4a2ee2df3e
#
_cell.length_a   1.000
_cell.length_b   1.000
_cell.length_c   1.000
_cell.angle_alpha   90.00
_cell.angle_beta   90.00
_cell.angle_gamma   90.00
#
_symmetry.space_group_name_H-M   'P 1'
#
loop_
_entity.id
_entity.type
_entity.pdbx_description
1 polymer ?
#
loop_
_entity_poly.entity_id
_entity_poly.type
_entity_poly.pdbx_seq_one_letter_code
_entity_poly.pdbx_strand_id
1 'polypeptide(L)'
;MQTITLNNGVQMPLVGFGTYQIIDPDECERSVATAIEAGYRLIDTAQNYGNETDVGAGIRSSGFPREELFITSKVWFRNHESGECRASVLRSMERLGVDYIDLMLIHWPFGNVYAAWRDLEALYEEGLLRAIGISNFAPDRMIDLLHFNKVVPAVNQVETHLLCQRQAEHVWMEKYKVAHQAYAPLGQSRINTMFDLPSVQMAAAAHRKTPAQIALRFLVQQGISVIPKSVHAERIRENIDIFDFELTEAEMTALRWVDNAAPMIGTAETPKRTESAMSWTSREH
;
A
#
# COMPACT_ATOMS: atom_id res chain seq x y z
N MET A 1 -4.23 -0.78 -17.58
CA MET A 1 -4.31 -1.14 -16.14
C MET A 1 -5.61 -0.62 -15.56
N GLN A 2 -6.29 -1.39 -14.70
CA GLN A 2 -7.50 -0.91 -14.02
C GLN A 2 -7.13 0.04 -12.87
N THR A 3 -7.95 1.06 -12.65
CA THR A 3 -7.75 2.09 -11.63
C THR A 3 -8.98 2.24 -10.74
N ILE A 4 -8.79 2.80 -9.55
CA ILE A 4 -9.84 3.32 -8.69
C ILE A 4 -9.75 4.84 -8.65
N THR A 5 -10.90 5.51 -8.69
CA THR A 5 -10.97 6.97 -8.56
C THR A 5 -10.98 7.34 -7.07
N LEU A 6 -9.96 8.05 -6.62
CA LEU A 6 -9.88 8.56 -5.25
C LEU A 6 -10.91 9.68 -5.01
N ASN A 7 -11.19 10.00 -3.74
CA ASN A 7 -12.17 11.03 -3.36
C ASN A 7 -11.85 12.45 -3.87
N ASN A 8 -10.63 12.70 -4.28
CA ASN A 8 -10.18 13.95 -4.90
C ASN A 8 -10.09 13.89 -6.45
N GLY A 9 -10.56 12.80 -7.07
CA GLY A 9 -10.57 12.60 -8.52
C GLY A 9 -9.32 12.00 -9.13
N VAL A 10 -8.26 11.82 -8.37
CA VAL A 10 -7.02 11.18 -8.83
C VAL A 10 -7.25 9.70 -9.12
N GLN A 11 -6.72 9.21 -10.25
CA GLN A 11 -6.79 7.79 -10.63
C GLN A 11 -5.61 7.04 -10.04
N MET A 12 -5.88 6.05 -9.17
CA MET A 12 -4.87 5.18 -8.57
C MET A 12 -4.96 3.76 -9.15
N PRO A 13 -3.84 3.17 -9.62
CA PRO A 13 -3.85 1.78 -10.09
C PRO A 13 -4.31 0.79 -9.00
N LEU A 14 -5.09 -0.23 -9.39
CA LEU A 14 -5.54 -1.29 -8.48
C LEU A 14 -4.44 -2.27 -8.11
N VAL A 15 -3.39 -2.39 -8.94
CA VAL A 15 -2.22 -3.23 -8.63
C VAL A 15 -0.98 -2.36 -8.64
N GLY A 16 -0.28 -2.33 -7.52
CA GLY A 16 1.00 -1.65 -7.35
C GLY A 16 2.11 -2.61 -6.98
N PHE A 17 3.34 -2.14 -7.05
CA PHE A 17 4.53 -2.86 -6.66
C PHE A 17 5.06 -2.35 -5.32
N GLY A 18 5.09 -3.21 -4.29
CA GLY A 18 5.63 -2.89 -2.98
C GLY A 18 7.14 -3.12 -2.91
N THR A 19 7.85 -2.25 -2.19
CA THR A 19 9.33 -2.33 -2.07
C THR A 19 9.82 -2.67 -0.65
N TYR A 20 8.91 -2.95 0.28
CA TYR A 20 9.30 -3.30 1.66
C TYR A 20 10.22 -4.53 1.70
N GLN A 21 11.32 -4.43 2.50
CA GLN A 21 12.35 -5.47 2.66
C GLN A 21 13.18 -5.77 1.38
N ILE A 22 13.23 -4.89 0.41
CA ILE A 22 14.27 -4.93 -0.61
C ILE A 22 15.41 -4.05 -0.10
N ILE A 23 16.45 -4.69 0.45
CA ILE A 23 17.52 -3.99 1.19
C ILE A 23 18.75 -3.76 0.29
N ASP A 24 19.02 -4.67 -0.64
CA ASP A 24 20.12 -4.53 -1.59
C ASP A 24 19.76 -3.48 -2.64
N PRO A 25 20.59 -2.42 -2.80
CA PRO A 25 20.30 -1.33 -3.73
C PRO A 25 20.13 -1.79 -5.18
N ASP A 26 21.03 -2.63 -5.67
CA ASP A 26 20.98 -3.12 -7.04
C ASP A 26 19.77 -4.03 -7.29
N GLU A 27 19.39 -4.83 -6.28
CA GLU A 27 18.17 -5.66 -6.35
C GLU A 27 16.92 -4.78 -6.34
N CYS A 28 16.92 -3.68 -5.55
CA CYS A 28 15.81 -2.74 -5.50
C CYS A 28 15.61 -2.04 -6.85
N GLU A 29 16.67 -1.45 -7.39
CA GLU A 29 16.64 -0.81 -8.72
C GLU A 29 16.13 -1.76 -9.79
N ARG A 30 16.73 -2.96 -9.90
CA ARG A 30 16.31 -3.96 -10.89
C ARG A 30 14.85 -4.40 -10.71
N SER A 31 14.41 -4.60 -9.47
CA SER A 31 13.04 -5.05 -9.21
C SER A 31 12.00 -4.00 -9.58
N VAL A 32 12.28 -2.72 -9.29
CA VAL A 32 11.40 -1.60 -9.66
C VAL A 32 11.35 -1.44 -11.19
N ALA A 33 12.49 -1.44 -11.88
CA ALA A 33 12.54 -1.37 -13.34
C ALA A 33 11.77 -2.55 -13.96
N THR A 34 12.00 -3.78 -13.49
CA THR A 34 11.28 -4.98 -13.96
C THR A 34 9.77 -4.86 -13.72
N ALA A 35 9.33 -4.31 -12.60
CA ALA A 35 7.91 -4.11 -12.34
C ALA A 35 7.29 -3.10 -13.33
N ILE A 36 7.96 -1.99 -13.60
CA ILE A 36 7.50 -0.99 -14.58
C ILE A 36 7.44 -1.59 -15.99
N GLU A 37 8.46 -2.34 -16.40
CA GLU A 37 8.48 -3.09 -17.67
C GLU A 37 7.35 -4.13 -17.76
N ALA A 38 7.02 -4.81 -16.65
CA ALA A 38 5.92 -5.76 -16.59
C ALA A 38 4.53 -5.11 -16.63
N GLY A 39 4.46 -3.77 -16.58
CA GLY A 39 3.22 -3.01 -16.70
C GLY A 39 2.71 -2.39 -15.39
N TYR A 40 3.42 -2.52 -14.26
CA TYR A 40 3.06 -1.78 -13.06
C TYR A 40 3.19 -0.27 -13.29
N ARG A 41 2.25 0.48 -12.73
CA ARG A 41 2.24 1.95 -12.78
C ARG A 41 2.19 2.58 -11.40
N LEU A 42 1.95 1.81 -10.34
CA LEU A 42 2.03 2.23 -8.95
C LEU A 42 3.24 1.57 -8.30
N ILE A 43 4.11 2.39 -7.70
CA ILE A 43 5.28 1.96 -6.91
C ILE A 43 5.10 2.47 -5.49
N ASP A 44 5.13 1.56 -4.52
CA ASP A 44 4.94 1.86 -3.10
C ASP A 44 6.24 1.66 -2.32
N THR A 45 6.69 2.73 -1.67
CA THR A 45 7.83 2.74 -0.75
C THR A 45 7.49 3.46 0.55
N ALA A 46 8.47 3.74 1.41
CA ALA A 46 8.32 4.53 2.63
C ALA A 46 9.67 5.01 3.15
N GLN A 47 9.66 6.11 3.92
CA GLN A 47 10.86 6.69 4.54
C GLN A 47 11.65 5.66 5.35
N ASN A 48 10.99 4.87 6.19
CA ASN A 48 11.66 3.90 7.06
C ASN A 48 12.10 2.59 6.37
N TYR A 49 11.86 2.43 5.07
CA TYR A 49 12.37 1.27 4.33
C TYR A 49 13.86 1.43 4.00
N GLY A 50 14.35 2.67 3.94
CA GLY A 50 15.74 3.01 3.66
C GLY A 50 16.14 2.77 2.20
N ASN A 51 15.17 2.70 1.29
CA ASN A 51 15.40 2.38 -0.13
C ASN A 51 14.79 3.39 -1.13
N GLU A 52 14.35 4.56 -0.66
CA GLU A 52 13.73 5.56 -1.56
C GLU A 52 14.68 5.99 -2.69
N THR A 53 15.98 6.09 -2.42
CA THR A 53 17.00 6.42 -3.44
C THR A 53 17.09 5.36 -4.53
N ASP A 54 17.06 4.09 -4.14
CA ASP A 54 17.16 2.93 -5.04
C ASP A 54 15.86 2.75 -5.85
N VAL A 55 14.71 3.01 -5.22
CA VAL A 55 13.42 3.09 -5.91
C VAL A 55 13.45 4.19 -6.97
N GLY A 56 13.97 5.38 -6.64
CA GLY A 56 14.16 6.47 -7.59
C GLY A 56 15.10 6.10 -8.73
N ALA A 57 16.18 5.36 -8.45
CA ALA A 57 17.07 4.83 -9.48
C ALA A 57 16.34 3.87 -10.43
N GLY A 58 15.55 2.92 -9.89
CA GLY A 58 14.76 1.98 -10.67
C GLY A 58 13.68 2.65 -11.54
N ILE A 59 13.06 3.72 -11.05
CA ILE A 59 12.13 4.53 -11.84
C ILE A 59 12.87 5.19 -13.02
N ARG A 60 14.01 5.81 -12.79
CA ARG A 60 14.80 6.47 -13.84
C ARG A 60 15.35 5.47 -14.86
N SER A 61 15.90 4.35 -14.40
CA SER A 61 16.48 3.32 -15.30
C SER A 61 15.43 2.63 -16.15
N SER A 62 14.15 2.60 -15.73
CA SER A 62 13.05 2.09 -16.54
C SER A 62 12.80 2.92 -17.82
N GLY A 63 13.23 4.19 -17.85
CA GLY A 63 12.98 5.12 -18.94
C GLY A 63 11.51 5.50 -19.14
N PHE A 64 10.65 5.15 -18.19
CA PHE A 64 9.20 5.40 -18.29
C PHE A 64 8.88 6.84 -17.88
N PRO A 65 7.94 7.55 -18.56
CA PRO A 65 7.57 8.91 -18.21
C PRO A 65 7.04 9.01 -16.77
N ARG A 66 7.54 9.98 -15.99
CA ARG A 66 7.16 10.19 -14.58
C ARG A 66 5.64 10.39 -14.41
N GLU A 67 5.04 11.11 -15.30
CA GLU A 67 3.61 11.45 -15.29
C GLU A 67 2.68 10.26 -15.52
N GLU A 68 3.20 9.16 -16.05
CA GLU A 68 2.47 7.91 -16.21
C GLU A 68 2.62 6.95 -15.02
N LEU A 69 3.46 7.32 -14.04
CA LEU A 69 3.66 6.56 -12.82
C LEU A 69 2.93 7.18 -11.64
N PHE A 70 2.48 6.33 -10.75
CA PHE A 70 1.88 6.69 -9.47
C PHE A 70 2.84 6.27 -8.35
N ILE A 71 3.48 7.22 -7.69
CA ILE A 71 4.47 6.97 -6.65
C ILE A 71 3.84 7.22 -5.29
N THR A 72 3.92 6.21 -4.40
CA THR A 72 3.52 6.31 -3.00
C THR A 72 4.73 6.26 -2.09
N SER A 73 4.82 7.19 -1.14
CA SER A 73 5.72 7.08 0.01
C SER A 73 4.97 7.34 1.31
N LYS A 74 5.63 7.17 2.46
CA LYS A 74 4.98 7.24 3.77
C LYS A 74 5.87 7.98 4.77
N VAL A 75 5.28 8.93 5.49
CA VAL A 75 5.95 9.66 6.57
C VAL A 75 6.10 8.75 7.79
N TRP A 76 7.32 8.57 8.24
CA TRP A 76 7.59 7.80 9.45
C TRP A 76 7.13 8.56 10.70
N PHE A 77 6.56 7.87 11.67
CA PHE A 77 5.94 8.53 12.84
C PHE A 77 6.91 9.36 13.71
N ARG A 78 8.21 9.15 13.59
CA ARG A 78 9.21 10.00 14.25
C ARG A 78 9.36 11.38 13.62
N ASN A 79 8.84 11.55 12.40
CA ASN A 79 8.81 12.80 11.66
C ASN A 79 7.43 13.50 11.75
N HIS A 80 6.58 13.15 12.74
CA HIS A 80 5.23 13.70 12.84
C HIS A 80 5.15 15.05 13.55
N GLU A 81 6.26 15.63 14.02
CA GLU A 81 6.24 16.97 14.59
C GLU A 81 6.06 18.04 13.49
N SER A 82 5.44 19.15 13.87
CA SER A 82 5.15 20.26 12.94
C SER A 82 6.44 20.81 12.31
N GLY A 83 6.43 20.98 10.99
CA GLY A 83 7.60 21.39 10.21
C GLY A 83 8.56 20.24 9.91
N GLU A 84 8.74 19.25 10.80
CA GLU A 84 9.58 18.09 10.53
C GLU A 84 8.92 17.16 9.50
N CYS A 85 7.60 16.99 9.57
CA CYS A 85 6.87 16.23 8.57
C CYS A 85 7.09 16.81 7.18
N ARG A 86 6.90 18.12 7.01
CA ARG A 86 7.19 18.83 5.75
C ARG A 86 8.62 18.58 5.29
N ALA A 87 9.61 18.82 6.15
CA ALA A 87 11.02 18.64 5.82
C ALA A 87 11.32 17.21 5.38
N SER A 88 10.74 16.21 6.06
CA SER A 88 10.93 14.79 5.72
C SER A 88 10.34 14.43 4.36
N VAL A 89 9.19 15.00 3.99
CA VAL A 89 8.58 14.80 2.66
C VAL A 89 9.46 15.38 1.55
N LEU A 90 10.02 16.57 1.75
CA LEU A 90 10.95 17.15 0.77
C LEU A 90 12.22 16.29 0.60
N ARG A 91 12.74 15.72 1.69
CA ARG A 91 13.85 14.74 1.62
C ARG A 91 13.45 13.46 0.86
N SER A 92 12.20 12.98 1.03
CA SER A 92 11.70 11.84 0.24
C SER A 92 11.65 12.16 -1.26
N MET A 93 11.20 13.37 -1.63
CA MET A 93 11.18 13.80 -3.04
C MET A 93 12.60 13.86 -3.62
N GLU A 94 13.56 14.36 -2.85
CA GLU A 94 14.99 14.40 -3.24
C GLU A 94 15.55 12.98 -3.45
N ARG A 95 15.34 12.06 -2.50
CA ARG A 95 15.79 10.66 -2.61
C ARG A 95 15.18 9.95 -3.81
N LEU A 96 13.88 10.10 -4.03
CA LEU A 96 13.16 9.55 -5.18
C LEU A 96 13.56 10.22 -6.50
N GLY A 97 14.09 11.46 -6.46
CA GLY A 97 14.43 12.25 -7.63
C GLY A 97 13.19 12.72 -8.39
N VAL A 98 12.16 13.19 -7.68
CA VAL A 98 10.88 13.61 -8.26
C VAL A 98 10.45 15.01 -7.78
N ASP A 99 9.72 15.71 -8.63
CA ASP A 99 9.21 17.06 -8.33
C ASP A 99 7.85 17.03 -7.60
N TYR A 100 7.17 15.88 -7.57
CA TYR A 100 5.93 15.67 -6.84
C TYR A 100 5.77 14.18 -6.48
N ILE A 101 4.95 13.89 -5.46
CA ILE A 101 4.56 12.53 -5.06
C ILE A 101 3.05 12.37 -5.29
N ASP A 102 2.62 11.23 -5.86
CA ASP A 102 1.21 10.99 -6.17
C ASP A 102 0.39 10.73 -4.91
N LEU A 103 0.94 9.98 -3.95
CA LEU A 103 0.29 9.70 -2.67
C LEU A 103 1.30 9.68 -1.53
N MET A 104 1.11 10.56 -0.56
CA MET A 104 1.88 10.52 0.69
C MET A 104 1.00 10.07 1.84
N LEU A 105 1.45 9.04 2.57
CA LEU A 105 0.71 8.47 3.69
C LEU A 105 1.34 8.83 5.03
N ILE A 106 0.52 9.05 6.05
CA ILE A 106 0.97 8.85 7.44
C ILE A 106 1.11 7.35 7.67
N HIS A 107 2.33 6.87 7.97
CA HIS A 107 2.64 5.44 8.00
C HIS A 107 2.00 4.68 9.16
N TRP A 108 1.93 5.31 10.34
CA TRP A 108 1.34 4.75 11.56
C TRP A 108 0.63 5.83 12.37
N PRO A 109 -0.44 5.49 13.08
CA PRO A 109 -1.22 6.44 13.90
C PRO A 109 -0.55 6.78 15.24
N PHE A 110 0.79 6.95 15.25
CA PHE A 110 1.57 7.25 16.44
C PHE A 110 2.11 8.68 16.42
N GLY A 111 2.37 9.25 17.60
CA GLY A 111 2.94 10.58 17.73
C GLY A 111 1.96 11.70 17.38
N ASN A 112 2.47 12.82 16.90
CA ASN A 112 1.70 14.04 16.61
C ASN A 112 1.05 14.01 15.22
N VAL A 113 0.15 13.05 15.02
CA VAL A 113 -0.54 12.80 13.75
C VAL A 113 -1.22 14.04 13.18
N TYR A 114 -1.85 14.86 14.03
CA TYR A 114 -2.55 16.06 13.57
C TYR A 114 -1.62 17.14 13.04
N ALA A 115 -0.44 17.30 13.64
CA ALA A 115 0.56 18.24 13.12
C ALA A 115 1.09 17.75 11.76
N ALA A 116 1.44 16.46 11.67
CA ALA A 116 1.88 15.85 10.42
C ALA A 116 0.83 15.97 9.32
N TRP A 117 -0.46 15.74 9.66
CA TRP A 117 -1.54 15.87 8.68
C TRP A 117 -1.67 17.28 8.13
N ARG A 118 -1.55 18.32 8.98
CA ARG A 118 -1.58 19.72 8.53
C ARG A 118 -0.40 20.09 7.64
N ASP A 119 0.78 19.54 7.91
CA ASP A 119 1.94 19.70 7.01
C ASP A 119 1.67 19.04 5.64
N LEU A 120 1.03 17.85 5.62
CA LEU A 120 0.63 17.19 4.38
C LEU A 120 -0.47 17.96 3.63
N GLU A 121 -1.46 18.54 4.33
CA GLU A 121 -2.48 19.41 3.75
C GLU A 121 -1.83 20.64 3.05
N ALA A 122 -0.84 21.25 3.69
CA ALA A 122 -0.12 22.38 3.09
C ALA A 122 0.65 21.97 1.83
N LEU A 123 1.36 20.86 1.86
CA LEU A 123 2.07 20.33 0.68
C LEU A 123 1.11 19.92 -0.46
N TYR A 124 -0.07 19.43 -0.12
CA TYR A 124 -1.13 19.11 -1.06
C TYR A 124 -1.70 20.39 -1.71
N GLU A 125 -1.96 21.44 -0.94
CA GLU A 125 -2.39 22.74 -1.43
C GLU A 125 -1.33 23.40 -2.34
N GLU A 126 -0.05 23.19 -2.07
CA GLU A 126 1.09 23.64 -2.89
C GLU A 126 1.27 22.83 -4.20
N GLY A 127 0.59 21.69 -4.34
CA GLY A 127 0.68 20.82 -5.51
C GLY A 127 1.89 19.89 -5.53
N LEU A 128 2.64 19.80 -4.43
CA LEU A 128 3.77 18.87 -4.29
C LEU A 128 3.30 17.43 -4.01
N LEU A 129 2.09 17.28 -3.50
CA LEU A 129 1.41 15.99 -3.29
C LEU A 129 0.10 15.99 -4.08
N ARG A 130 -0.17 14.94 -4.88
CA ARG A 130 -1.43 14.80 -5.64
C ARG A 130 -2.56 14.23 -4.80
N ALA A 131 -2.22 13.44 -3.79
CA ALA A 131 -3.16 12.91 -2.80
C ALA A 131 -2.43 12.69 -1.48
N ILE A 132 -3.17 12.77 -0.37
CA ILE A 132 -2.69 12.46 0.96
C ILE A 132 -3.57 11.40 1.61
N GLY A 133 -2.99 10.53 2.42
CA GLY A 133 -3.70 9.42 3.03
C GLY A 133 -3.06 8.94 4.31
N ILE A 134 -3.54 7.83 4.79
CA ILE A 134 -3.16 7.23 6.06
C ILE A 134 -2.84 5.74 5.87
N SER A 135 -2.12 5.18 6.83
CA SER A 135 -1.85 3.74 6.88
C SER A 135 -1.96 3.24 8.33
N ASN A 136 -2.53 2.05 8.50
CA ASN A 136 -2.75 1.40 9.80
C ASN A 136 -3.71 2.15 10.76
N PHE A 137 -4.63 2.94 10.22
CA PHE A 137 -5.64 3.61 11.03
C PHE A 137 -6.88 2.74 11.17
N ALA A 138 -7.28 2.51 12.43
CA ALA A 138 -8.59 1.98 12.75
C ALA A 138 -9.70 2.96 12.37
N PRO A 139 -10.95 2.50 12.17
CA PRO A 139 -12.05 3.36 11.76
C PRO A 139 -12.29 4.56 12.68
N ASP A 140 -12.21 4.38 13.98
CA ASP A 140 -12.37 5.46 14.98
C ASP A 140 -11.29 6.52 14.84
N ARG A 141 -10.02 6.11 14.64
CA ARG A 141 -8.90 7.02 14.44
C ARG A 141 -8.97 7.75 13.10
N MET A 142 -9.42 7.05 12.06
CA MET A 142 -9.67 7.66 10.75
C MET A 142 -10.78 8.71 10.84
N ILE A 143 -11.90 8.40 11.50
CA ILE A 143 -13.04 9.31 11.66
C ILE A 143 -12.64 10.54 12.47
N ASP A 144 -11.90 10.35 13.55
CA ASP A 144 -11.37 11.44 14.36
C ASP A 144 -10.48 12.38 13.53
N LEU A 145 -9.52 11.82 12.77
CA LEU A 145 -8.64 12.63 11.91
C LEU A 145 -9.41 13.45 10.88
N LEU A 146 -10.35 12.85 10.16
CA LEU A 146 -11.08 13.54 9.09
C LEU A 146 -12.03 14.63 9.61
N HIS A 147 -12.53 14.51 10.86
CA HIS A 147 -13.43 15.52 11.43
C HIS A 147 -12.72 16.78 11.93
N PHE A 148 -11.43 16.68 12.25
CA PHE A 148 -10.67 17.81 12.81
C PHE A 148 -9.66 18.42 11.81
N ASN A 149 -9.72 18.02 10.54
CA ASN A 149 -8.86 18.52 9.48
C ASN A 149 -9.69 18.85 8.23
N LYS A 150 -9.07 19.51 7.23
CA LYS A 150 -9.78 20.01 6.04
C LYS A 150 -9.90 18.97 4.94
N VAL A 151 -8.86 18.15 4.75
CA VAL A 151 -8.78 17.16 3.67
C VAL A 151 -9.12 15.79 4.22
N VAL A 152 -10.07 15.11 3.58
CA VAL A 152 -10.38 13.70 3.88
C VAL A 152 -9.26 12.82 3.32
N PRO A 153 -8.72 11.85 4.09
CA PRO A 153 -7.74 10.92 3.56
C PRO A 153 -8.22 10.25 2.28
N ALA A 154 -7.39 10.25 1.23
CA ALA A 154 -7.76 9.62 -0.03
C ALA A 154 -7.67 8.08 0.04
N VAL A 155 -6.75 7.57 0.86
CA VAL A 155 -6.43 6.14 1.01
C VAL A 155 -6.22 5.83 2.49
N ASN A 156 -6.67 4.65 2.94
CA ASN A 156 -6.15 3.99 4.14
C ASN A 156 -5.50 2.66 3.72
N GLN A 157 -4.17 2.59 3.86
CA GLN A 157 -3.40 1.41 3.52
C GLN A 157 -3.25 0.51 4.76
N VAL A 158 -3.85 -0.67 4.74
CA VAL A 158 -3.87 -1.59 5.90
C VAL A 158 -3.51 -3.02 5.48
N GLU A 159 -3.02 -3.81 6.42
CA GLU A 159 -2.81 -5.24 6.21
C GLU A 159 -4.11 -5.92 5.80
N THR A 160 -4.15 -6.45 4.56
CA THR A 160 -5.35 -7.14 4.06
C THR A 160 -4.95 -8.29 3.16
N HIS A 161 -5.48 -9.47 3.48
CA HIS A 161 -5.26 -10.73 2.75
C HIS A 161 -6.39 -11.72 3.08
N LEU A 162 -6.42 -12.90 2.47
CA LEU A 162 -7.52 -13.88 2.65
C LEU A 162 -7.82 -14.22 4.11
N LEU A 163 -6.80 -14.28 4.99
CA LEU A 163 -6.99 -14.60 6.42
C LEU A 163 -7.24 -13.37 7.31
N CYS A 164 -7.18 -12.17 6.75
CA CYS A 164 -7.46 -10.91 7.43
C CYS A 164 -8.04 -9.91 6.43
N GLN A 165 -9.34 -10.02 6.17
CA GLN A 165 -9.99 -9.33 5.04
C GLN A 165 -10.45 -7.90 5.38
N ARG A 166 -10.41 -7.51 6.65
CA ARG A 166 -10.78 -6.14 7.09
C ARG A 166 -12.18 -5.71 6.64
N GLN A 167 -13.13 -6.64 6.60
CA GLN A 167 -14.49 -6.36 6.08
C GLN A 167 -15.21 -5.27 6.89
N ALA A 168 -15.09 -5.29 8.21
CA ALA A 168 -15.71 -4.28 9.08
C ALA A 168 -15.08 -2.89 8.88
N GLU A 169 -13.76 -2.84 8.74
CA GLU A 169 -13.04 -1.59 8.49
C GLU A 169 -13.31 -1.06 7.08
N HIS A 170 -13.45 -1.95 6.09
CA HIS A 170 -13.75 -1.60 4.70
C HIS A 170 -15.08 -0.83 4.59
N VAL A 171 -16.13 -1.25 5.29
CA VAL A 171 -17.43 -0.56 5.32
C VAL A 171 -17.30 0.90 5.78
N TRP A 172 -16.43 1.17 6.75
CA TRP A 172 -16.18 2.54 7.22
C TRP A 172 -15.37 3.35 6.21
N MET A 173 -14.40 2.75 5.53
CA MET A 173 -13.66 3.41 4.46
C MET A 173 -14.59 3.78 3.30
N GLU A 174 -15.44 2.86 2.84
CA GLU A 174 -16.45 3.14 1.80
C GLU A 174 -17.39 4.29 2.18
N LYS A 175 -17.90 4.26 3.42
CA LYS A 175 -18.81 5.31 3.93
C LYS A 175 -18.21 6.72 3.80
N TYR A 176 -16.92 6.86 4.04
CA TYR A 176 -16.21 8.14 3.98
C TYR A 176 -15.47 8.35 2.66
N LYS A 177 -15.65 7.46 1.68
CA LYS A 177 -14.98 7.50 0.37
C LYS A 177 -13.45 7.49 0.49
N VAL A 178 -12.92 6.77 1.46
CA VAL A 178 -11.49 6.50 1.63
C VAL A 178 -11.18 5.19 0.93
N ALA A 179 -10.27 5.20 -0.04
CA ALA A 179 -9.92 3.98 -0.77
C ALA A 179 -9.17 3.00 0.15
N HIS A 180 -9.55 1.73 0.05
CA HIS A 180 -8.86 0.64 0.75
C HIS A 180 -7.69 0.15 -0.10
N GLN A 181 -6.47 0.21 0.47
CA GLN A 181 -5.28 -0.38 -0.15
C GLN A 181 -4.69 -1.45 0.76
N ALA A 182 -4.40 -2.62 0.20
CA ALA A 182 -3.91 -3.79 0.91
C ALA A 182 -2.39 -3.90 0.83
N TYR A 183 -1.68 -3.75 1.95
CA TYR A 183 -0.32 -4.24 2.04
C TYR A 183 -0.29 -5.70 2.51
N ALA A 184 0.81 -6.41 2.25
CA ALA A 184 0.98 -7.84 2.50
C ALA A 184 -0.17 -8.71 1.93
N PRO A 185 -0.68 -8.47 0.70
CA PRO A 185 -1.87 -9.14 0.18
C PRO A 185 -1.69 -10.65 0.00
N LEU A 186 -0.44 -11.12 -0.05
CA LEU A 186 -0.08 -12.54 -0.15
C LEU A 186 0.30 -13.18 1.19
N GLY A 187 0.06 -12.48 2.33
CA GLY A 187 0.19 -13.10 3.65
C GLY A 187 1.61 -13.35 4.15
N GLN A 188 2.65 -12.74 3.56
CA GLN A 188 4.06 -12.84 4.01
C GLN A 188 4.44 -14.25 4.52
N SER A 189 4.73 -14.40 5.83
CA SER A 189 5.14 -15.66 6.43
C SER A 189 4.07 -16.75 6.45
N ARG A 190 2.79 -16.40 6.22
CA ARG A 190 1.66 -17.33 6.15
C ARG A 190 1.23 -17.66 4.71
N ILE A 191 2.05 -17.33 3.73
CA ILE A 191 1.74 -17.53 2.32
C ILE A 191 1.32 -18.98 2.01
N ASN A 192 2.05 -19.97 2.52
CA ASN A 192 1.72 -21.38 2.31
C ASN A 192 0.39 -21.73 2.95
N THR A 193 0.12 -21.28 4.19
CA THR A 193 -1.17 -21.52 4.87
C THR A 193 -2.35 -20.99 4.05
N MET A 194 -2.21 -19.83 3.40
CA MET A 194 -3.24 -19.28 2.53
C MET A 194 -3.37 -20.06 1.21
N PHE A 195 -2.25 -20.40 0.62
CA PHE A 195 -2.22 -21.06 -0.69
C PHE A 195 -2.74 -22.49 -0.62
N ASP A 196 -2.55 -23.20 0.51
CA ASP A 196 -3.02 -24.56 0.75
C ASP A 196 -4.53 -24.64 1.09
N LEU A 197 -5.22 -23.50 1.22
CA LEU A 197 -6.66 -23.51 1.48
C LEU A 197 -7.43 -24.19 0.32
N PRO A 198 -8.35 -25.12 0.61
CA PRO A 198 -9.10 -25.84 -0.43
C PRO A 198 -9.83 -24.88 -1.41
N SER A 199 -10.45 -23.82 -0.90
CA SER A 199 -11.13 -22.82 -1.74
C SER A 199 -10.18 -22.10 -2.70
N VAL A 200 -8.94 -21.82 -2.28
CA VAL A 200 -7.91 -21.20 -3.12
C VAL A 200 -7.45 -22.19 -4.19
N GLN A 201 -7.17 -23.43 -3.81
CA GLN A 201 -6.72 -24.47 -4.74
C GLN A 201 -7.79 -24.82 -5.79
N MET A 202 -9.06 -24.89 -5.39
CA MET A 202 -10.18 -25.12 -6.32
C MET A 202 -10.32 -23.99 -7.33
N ALA A 203 -10.27 -22.73 -6.88
CA ALA A 203 -10.33 -21.57 -7.77
C ALA A 203 -9.11 -21.53 -8.70
N ALA A 204 -7.91 -21.79 -8.17
CA ALA A 204 -6.67 -21.83 -8.95
C ALA A 204 -6.77 -22.86 -10.11
N ALA A 205 -7.26 -24.07 -9.81
CA ALA A 205 -7.45 -25.10 -10.81
C ALA A 205 -8.52 -24.72 -11.85
N ALA A 206 -9.67 -24.15 -11.41
CA ALA A 206 -10.76 -23.75 -12.30
C ALA A 206 -10.33 -22.68 -13.32
N HIS A 207 -9.57 -21.69 -12.87
CA HIS A 207 -9.10 -20.57 -13.70
C HIS A 207 -7.74 -20.81 -14.37
N ARG A 208 -7.05 -21.91 -14.07
CA ARG A 208 -5.65 -22.17 -14.51
C ARG A 208 -4.71 -21.05 -14.11
N LYS A 209 -4.90 -20.53 -12.89
CA LYS A 209 -4.11 -19.46 -12.29
C LYS A 209 -3.39 -19.97 -11.05
N THR A 210 -2.39 -19.23 -10.58
CA THR A 210 -1.71 -19.57 -9.34
C THR A 210 -2.52 -19.14 -8.11
N PRO A 211 -2.30 -19.74 -6.93
CA PRO A 211 -2.88 -19.28 -5.68
C PRO A 211 -2.64 -17.80 -5.38
N ALA A 212 -1.48 -17.27 -5.78
CA ALA A 212 -1.16 -15.85 -5.63
C ALA A 212 -2.10 -14.99 -6.48
N GLN A 213 -2.32 -15.35 -7.73
CA GLN A 213 -3.24 -14.64 -8.63
C GLN A 213 -4.68 -14.68 -8.11
N ILE A 214 -5.14 -15.82 -7.54
CA ILE A 214 -6.46 -15.93 -6.91
C ILE A 214 -6.60 -14.98 -5.72
N ALA A 215 -5.60 -14.96 -4.83
CA ALA A 215 -5.61 -14.09 -3.65
C ALA A 215 -5.62 -12.60 -4.03
N LEU A 216 -4.83 -12.19 -5.02
CA LEU A 216 -4.79 -10.82 -5.51
C LEU A 216 -6.10 -10.45 -6.24
N ARG A 217 -6.62 -11.34 -7.10
CA ARG A 217 -7.88 -11.12 -7.82
C ARG A 217 -9.07 -10.97 -6.87
N PHE A 218 -9.11 -11.78 -5.81
CA PHE A 218 -10.14 -11.69 -4.78
C PHE A 218 -10.23 -10.30 -4.14
N LEU A 219 -9.09 -9.67 -3.84
CA LEU A 219 -9.06 -8.32 -3.27
C LEU A 219 -9.42 -7.26 -4.33
N VAL A 220 -8.80 -7.33 -5.51
CA VAL A 220 -9.02 -6.37 -6.59
C VAL A 220 -10.47 -6.39 -7.07
N GLN A 221 -11.13 -7.55 -7.11
CA GLN A 221 -12.52 -7.66 -7.52
C GLN A 221 -13.51 -7.03 -6.52
N GLN A 222 -13.05 -6.74 -5.31
CA GLN A 222 -13.79 -5.96 -4.30
C GLN A 222 -13.43 -4.47 -4.33
N GLY A 223 -12.68 -4.00 -5.32
CA GLY A 223 -12.24 -2.61 -5.42
C GLY A 223 -11.08 -2.25 -4.46
N ILE A 224 -10.43 -3.25 -3.86
CA ILE A 224 -9.30 -3.05 -2.96
C ILE A 224 -8.01 -3.02 -3.79
N SER A 225 -7.24 -1.92 -3.72
CA SER A 225 -5.92 -1.84 -4.35
C SER A 225 -4.93 -2.73 -3.61
N VAL A 226 -4.03 -3.42 -4.32
CA VAL A 226 -3.06 -4.35 -3.75
C VAL A 226 -1.63 -3.98 -4.11
N ILE A 227 -0.68 -4.15 -3.18
CA ILE A 227 0.75 -3.87 -3.40
C ILE A 227 1.61 -5.11 -3.07
N PRO A 228 1.52 -6.20 -3.87
CA PRO A 228 2.40 -7.34 -3.69
C PRO A 228 3.87 -6.96 -3.92
N LYS A 229 4.79 -7.66 -3.22
CA LYS A 229 6.24 -7.50 -3.33
C LYS A 229 6.88 -8.79 -3.83
N SER A 230 7.80 -8.68 -4.77
CA SER A 230 8.72 -9.75 -5.15
C SER A 230 10.03 -9.18 -5.67
N VAL A 231 11.13 -9.93 -5.57
CA VAL A 231 12.41 -9.65 -6.24
C VAL A 231 12.64 -10.59 -7.42
N HIS A 232 11.74 -11.55 -7.64
CA HIS A 232 11.83 -12.53 -8.73
C HIS A 232 11.00 -12.04 -9.92
N ALA A 233 11.63 -11.82 -11.06
CA ALA A 233 11.01 -11.28 -12.27
C ALA A 233 9.75 -12.06 -12.72
N GLU A 234 9.77 -13.40 -12.59
CA GLU A 234 8.64 -14.26 -12.94
C GLU A 234 7.42 -13.96 -12.04
N ARG A 235 7.62 -13.86 -10.71
CA ARG A 235 6.54 -13.54 -9.77
C ARG A 235 6.04 -12.10 -9.92
N ILE A 236 6.93 -11.16 -10.28
CA ILE A 236 6.53 -9.79 -10.58
C ILE A 236 5.54 -9.79 -11.74
N ARG A 237 5.82 -10.51 -12.83
CA ARG A 237 4.92 -10.63 -13.98
C ARG A 237 3.65 -11.42 -13.65
N GLU A 238 3.76 -12.48 -12.88
CA GLU A 238 2.63 -13.29 -12.44
C GLU A 238 1.61 -12.47 -11.61
N ASN A 239 2.10 -11.68 -10.64
CA ASN A 239 1.24 -10.93 -9.72
C ASN A 239 0.42 -9.82 -10.40
N ILE A 240 0.83 -9.30 -11.54
CA ILE A 240 0.06 -8.29 -12.28
C ILE A 240 -0.90 -8.92 -13.30
N ASP A 241 -0.70 -10.17 -13.69
CA ASP A 241 -1.50 -10.91 -14.66
C ASP A 241 -2.77 -11.49 -14.03
N ILE A 242 -3.67 -10.61 -13.58
CA ILE A 242 -4.89 -10.97 -12.84
C ILE A 242 -6.17 -10.37 -13.41
N PHE A 243 -6.11 -9.75 -14.58
CA PHE A 243 -7.26 -9.04 -15.17
C PHE A 243 -7.94 -9.78 -16.32
N ASP A 244 -7.45 -10.95 -16.69
CA ASP A 244 -7.95 -11.79 -17.78
C ASP A 244 -8.97 -12.86 -17.32
N PHE A 245 -9.30 -12.90 -16.03
CA PHE A 245 -10.31 -13.77 -15.44
C PHE A 245 -11.09 -13.08 -14.34
N GLU A 246 -12.23 -13.64 -13.96
CA GLU A 246 -13.06 -13.20 -12.83
C GLU A 246 -13.45 -14.38 -11.97
N LEU A 247 -13.36 -14.18 -10.64
CA LEU A 247 -13.88 -15.14 -9.68
C LEU A 247 -15.41 -15.09 -9.68
N THR A 248 -16.05 -16.24 -9.72
CA THR A 248 -17.51 -16.37 -9.61
C THR A 248 -17.98 -15.96 -8.21
N GLU A 249 -19.25 -15.60 -8.05
CA GLU A 249 -19.81 -15.27 -6.73
C GLU A 249 -19.70 -16.43 -5.73
N ALA A 250 -19.77 -17.67 -6.20
CA ALA A 250 -19.56 -18.87 -5.36
C ALA A 250 -18.12 -18.93 -4.84
N GLU A 251 -17.13 -18.68 -5.70
CA GLU A 251 -15.72 -18.62 -5.31
C GLU A 251 -15.44 -17.43 -4.39
N MET A 252 -15.96 -16.24 -4.70
CA MET A 252 -15.86 -15.07 -3.83
C MET A 252 -16.44 -15.36 -2.43
N THR A 253 -17.60 -16.02 -2.37
CA THR A 253 -18.22 -16.43 -1.10
C THR A 253 -17.33 -17.42 -0.34
N ALA A 254 -16.82 -18.46 -1.01
CA ALA A 254 -15.93 -19.44 -0.39
C ALA A 254 -14.63 -18.80 0.13
N LEU A 255 -14.10 -17.82 -0.59
CA LEU A 255 -12.90 -17.08 -0.17
C LEU A 255 -13.20 -16.07 0.96
N ARG A 256 -14.40 -15.50 1.04
CA ARG A 256 -14.81 -14.69 2.21
C ARG A 256 -14.87 -15.49 3.49
N TRP A 257 -15.29 -16.76 3.42
CA TRP A 257 -15.41 -17.63 4.60
C TRP A 257 -14.09 -18.05 5.24
N VAL A 258 -12.94 -17.86 4.59
CA VAL A 258 -11.63 -18.20 5.18
C VAL A 258 -11.07 -17.10 6.08
N ASP A 259 -11.72 -15.94 6.15
CA ASP A 259 -11.34 -14.85 7.04
C ASP A 259 -11.40 -15.30 8.51
N ASN A 260 -10.32 -15.12 9.21
CA ASN A 260 -10.23 -15.41 10.65
C ASN A 260 -9.76 -14.18 11.45
N ALA A 261 -9.75 -13.01 10.81
CA ALA A 261 -9.33 -11.74 11.38
C ALA A 261 -7.94 -11.80 12.03
N ALA A 262 -7.03 -12.62 11.48
CA ALA A 262 -5.72 -12.86 12.04
C ALA A 262 -4.62 -12.08 11.30
N PRO A 263 -4.37 -10.81 11.65
CA PRO A 263 -3.28 -10.05 11.08
C PRO A 263 -1.93 -10.68 11.47
N MET A 264 -0.92 -10.57 10.60
CA MET A 264 0.43 -11.05 10.86
C MET A 264 1.32 -9.95 11.42
N ILE A 265 1.16 -8.74 10.90
CA ILE A 265 1.92 -7.57 11.35
C ILE A 265 1.27 -6.98 12.59
N GLY A 266 -0.02 -7.25 12.78
CA GLY A 266 -0.80 -6.78 13.90
C GLY A 266 -1.43 -5.40 13.66
N THR A 267 -2.29 -5.00 14.59
CA THR A 267 -2.96 -3.70 14.55
C THR A 267 -2.23 -2.69 15.42
N ALA A 268 -2.36 -1.40 15.10
CA ALA A 268 -1.83 -0.30 15.91
C ALA A 268 -2.53 -0.16 17.28
N GLU A 269 -3.67 -0.84 17.45
CA GLU A 269 -4.66 -0.61 18.51
C GLU A 269 -4.34 -1.32 19.84
N THR A 270 -3.25 -2.08 19.92
CA THR A 270 -2.93 -2.78 21.16
C THR A 270 -1.81 -2.08 21.92
N PRO A 271 -1.88 -1.97 23.28
CA PRO A 271 -0.81 -1.39 24.08
C PRO A 271 0.55 -2.04 23.80
N LYS A 272 0.59 -3.37 23.68
CA LYS A 272 1.81 -4.13 23.37
C LYS A 272 2.41 -3.72 22.02
N ARG A 273 1.59 -3.47 21.00
CA ARG A 273 2.06 -3.02 19.68
C ARG A 273 2.60 -1.61 19.73
N THR A 274 1.89 -0.71 20.41
CA THR A 274 2.33 0.67 20.62
C THR A 274 3.67 0.71 21.36
N GLU A 275 3.81 -0.01 22.44
CA GLU A 275 5.06 -0.10 23.20
C GLU A 275 6.22 -0.64 22.34
N SER A 276 5.97 -1.71 21.58
CA SER A 276 6.95 -2.24 20.62
C SER A 276 7.34 -1.21 19.56
N ALA A 277 6.36 -0.47 19.02
CA ALA A 277 6.62 0.54 18.00
C ALA A 277 7.54 1.67 18.49
N MET A 278 7.49 2.02 19.78
CA MET A 278 8.38 3.05 20.35
C MET A 278 9.86 2.65 20.29
N SER A 279 10.18 1.37 20.16
CA SER A 279 11.55 0.88 19.99
C SER A 279 12.00 0.80 18.51
N TRP A 280 11.10 0.98 17.54
CA TRP A 280 11.46 0.91 16.12
C TRP A 280 12.31 2.11 15.73
N THR A 281 13.45 1.84 15.10
CA THR A 281 14.30 2.86 14.50
C THR A 281 13.97 2.98 13.02
N SER A 282 14.10 4.19 12.46
CA SER A 282 14.13 4.34 11.00
C SER A 282 15.42 3.71 10.47
N ARG A 283 15.35 3.14 9.27
CA ARG A 283 16.53 2.70 8.50
C ARG A 283 17.07 3.85 7.64
N GLU A 284 16.78 5.09 8.02
CA GLU A 284 17.34 6.26 7.35
C GLU A 284 18.86 6.25 7.51
N HIS A 285 19.55 6.05 6.41
CA HIS A 285 21.00 6.21 6.24
C HIS A 285 21.28 7.52 5.53
#